data_142e0c4d9c081f7758037e579d1f3b0d
#
_entry.id   142e0c4d9c081f7758037e579d1f3b0d
#
_cell.length_a   1.000
_cell.length_b   1.000
_cell.length_c   1.000
_cell.angle_alpha   90.00
_cell.angle_beta   90.00
_cell.angle_gamma   90.00
#
_symmetry.space_group_name_H-M   'P 1'
#
loop_
_entity.id
_entity.type
_entity.pdbx_description
1 polymer ?
#
loop_
_entity_poly.entity_id
_entity_poly.type
_entity_poly.pdbx_seq_one_letter_code
_entity_poly.pdbx_strand_id
1 'polypeptide(L)'
;VLKDAASASIYGSRAANGVILITTKNGTEGRLNIDYNFNMAWQSPTTKQDRITNSAEYMTLFNKALTHTGGDIAKKGYKQEWIDAYKNATPGDPMYPNHDWYGDIIKTAPMQQHFLSVNGGKNGTTYNFGLGYLNQDGMVIQTGYKRYDAQMNLKTNLGGRVTFGTNINFSKSQRHSTSYTSSGNQIDNNETEDLILCMYTQGPYYTPYLPDGRFCTGGYSGRGHNKAPLAVAYSGGGKKFDENYVLGSAFAKVKIIEGLDAEVKASVRYNQVSSKCLTVSVKAYKLHPDEFGNHEESTYNSDVNTLTVRQEVETQYTLFGTLNYRKTFADKHNLNVMLGYNQENFKYDKVGGYRTGVPTNTHWELDVVPTAGQTNEGSAYEWAIQSYFGRLNYDFMGKYLFEASFRYDGTSRLASGKRWGLFPSFSAGWRISEENFLKNVEWLSNLTVRGSWGQLGNQNIGNYPYQDVLNATKYNFGGVVTQGLTQDALSNPEIKWETTTAVDFGVDFGLFNNKLFGSIDWYKKTTKDILRELQVPTHIGVS
;
A
#
# COMPACT_ATOMS: atom_id res chain seq x y z
N VAL A 1 -6.83 -15.96 -9.94
CA VAL A 1 -7.64 -15.26 -8.93
C VAL A 1 -8.75 -16.18 -8.46
N LEU A 2 -8.86 -16.41 -7.13
CA LEU A 2 -9.91 -17.21 -6.53
C LEU A 2 -11.00 -16.26 -6.01
N LYS A 3 -12.24 -16.44 -6.48
CA LYS A 3 -13.34 -15.51 -6.20
C LYS A 3 -14.44 -16.13 -5.36
N ASP A 4 -14.60 -17.45 -5.40
CA ASP A 4 -15.59 -18.20 -4.63
C ASP A 4 -15.06 -18.66 -3.27
N ALA A 5 -15.97 -18.90 -2.32
CA ALA A 5 -15.60 -19.25 -0.94
C ALA A 5 -14.96 -20.66 -0.84
N ALA A 6 -15.33 -21.59 -1.70
CA ALA A 6 -14.80 -22.95 -1.64
C ALA A 6 -13.32 -22.97 -2.03
N SER A 7 -12.95 -22.33 -3.16
CA SER A 7 -11.54 -22.24 -3.59
C SER A 7 -10.69 -21.37 -2.67
N ALA A 8 -11.28 -20.33 -2.05
CA ALA A 8 -10.57 -19.40 -1.19
C ALA A 8 -10.40 -19.89 0.26
N SER A 9 -11.20 -20.85 0.72
CA SER A 9 -11.29 -21.29 2.13
C SER A 9 -9.97 -21.70 2.77
N ILE A 10 -9.07 -22.36 2.02
CA ILE A 10 -7.77 -22.80 2.56
C ILE A 10 -6.76 -21.68 2.78
N TYR A 11 -6.99 -20.47 2.21
CA TYR A 11 -6.08 -19.35 2.31
C TYR A 11 -6.34 -18.44 3.52
N GLY A 12 -7.36 -18.75 4.31
CA GLY A 12 -7.59 -18.17 5.63
C GLY A 12 -8.56 -17.01 5.68
N SER A 13 -8.64 -16.45 6.88
CA SER A 13 -9.55 -15.39 7.28
C SER A 13 -9.37 -14.05 6.52
N ARG A 14 -8.33 -13.92 5.69
CA ARG A 14 -8.09 -12.75 4.83
C ARG A 14 -8.62 -12.94 3.40
N ALA A 15 -9.18 -14.11 3.10
CA ALA A 15 -9.65 -14.48 1.77
C ALA A 15 -11.06 -13.99 1.42
N ALA A 16 -11.76 -13.31 2.35
CA ALA A 16 -13.15 -12.83 2.15
C ALA A 16 -13.34 -11.93 0.91
N ASN A 17 -12.29 -11.19 0.53
CA ASN A 17 -12.26 -10.32 -0.66
C ASN A 17 -11.64 -11.00 -1.90
N GLY A 18 -11.39 -12.32 -1.84
CA GLY A 18 -10.73 -13.11 -2.88
C GLY A 18 -9.23 -13.29 -2.65
N VAL A 19 -8.63 -14.19 -3.44
CA VAL A 19 -7.20 -14.54 -3.36
C VAL A 19 -6.53 -14.39 -4.71
N ILE A 20 -5.40 -13.67 -4.73
CA ILE A 20 -4.50 -13.63 -5.89
C ILE A 20 -3.31 -14.53 -5.58
N LEU A 21 -3.22 -15.65 -6.29
CA LEU A 21 -2.11 -16.57 -6.16
C LEU A 21 -1.02 -16.22 -7.16
N ILE A 22 0.18 -15.92 -6.67
CA ILE A 22 1.37 -15.62 -7.49
C ILE A 22 2.37 -16.76 -7.29
N THR A 23 2.71 -17.43 -8.38
CA THR A 23 3.74 -18.48 -8.39
C THR A 23 4.98 -17.97 -9.11
N THR A 24 6.11 -17.91 -8.42
CA THR A 24 7.39 -17.51 -9.01
C THR A 24 7.94 -18.61 -9.93
N LYS A 25 8.75 -18.22 -10.90
CA LYS A 25 9.46 -19.17 -11.77
C LYS A 25 10.42 -20.02 -10.94
N ASN A 26 10.37 -21.31 -11.15
CA ASN A 26 11.34 -22.27 -10.61
C ASN A 26 12.41 -22.56 -11.67
N GLY A 27 13.57 -23.04 -11.25
CA GLY A 27 14.54 -23.60 -12.16
C GLY A 27 13.98 -24.86 -12.85
N THR A 28 14.50 -25.17 -14.03
CA THR A 28 14.18 -26.39 -14.78
C THR A 28 15.45 -27.22 -14.97
N GLU A 29 15.33 -28.54 -14.93
CA GLU A 29 16.45 -29.40 -15.29
C GLU A 29 16.84 -29.21 -16.76
N GLY A 30 18.14 -29.20 -17.06
CA GLY A 30 18.66 -29.05 -18.40
C GLY A 30 19.78 -28.01 -18.48
N ARG A 31 19.82 -27.28 -19.61
CA ARG A 31 20.85 -26.27 -19.86
C ARG A 31 20.75 -25.09 -18.91
N LEU A 32 21.90 -24.51 -18.60
CA LEU A 32 22.00 -23.19 -18.01
C LEU A 32 21.38 -22.17 -18.97
N ASN A 33 20.35 -21.45 -18.51
CA ASN A 33 19.77 -20.32 -19.23
C ASN A 33 20.11 -19.03 -18.50
N ILE A 34 20.54 -18.05 -19.27
CA ILE A 34 20.82 -16.68 -18.79
C ILE A 34 19.92 -15.75 -19.58
N ASP A 35 19.03 -15.04 -18.89
CA ASP A 35 18.13 -14.09 -19.49
C ASP A 35 18.41 -12.70 -18.92
N TYR A 36 18.55 -11.74 -19.81
CA TYR A 36 18.66 -10.34 -19.43
C TYR A 36 17.54 -9.55 -20.07
N ASN A 37 16.79 -8.81 -19.25
CA ASN A 37 15.73 -7.92 -19.68
C ASN A 37 16.07 -6.48 -19.32
N PHE A 38 15.97 -5.60 -20.30
CA PHE A 38 16.09 -4.17 -20.13
C PHE A 38 14.80 -3.50 -20.56
N ASN A 39 14.28 -2.60 -19.73
CA ASN A 39 13.14 -1.76 -20.04
C ASN A 39 13.49 -0.30 -19.72
N MET A 40 13.20 0.59 -20.65
CA MET A 40 13.31 2.03 -20.48
C MET A 40 11.99 2.67 -20.85
N ALA A 41 11.51 3.59 -20.02
CA ALA A 41 10.27 4.30 -20.23
C ALA A 41 10.41 5.78 -19.85
N TRP A 42 9.60 6.61 -20.47
CA TRP A 42 9.40 8.00 -20.11
C TRP A 42 7.96 8.15 -19.65
N GLN A 43 7.80 8.57 -18.40
CA GLN A 43 6.51 8.72 -17.75
C GLN A 43 6.07 10.17 -17.82
N SER A 44 4.85 10.40 -18.25
CA SER A 44 4.20 11.72 -18.23
C SER A 44 2.75 11.58 -17.75
N PRO A 45 2.17 12.62 -17.16
CA PRO A 45 0.77 12.57 -16.72
C PRO A 45 -0.17 12.27 -17.89
N THR A 46 -1.11 11.37 -17.68
CA THR A 46 -2.13 11.00 -18.67
C THR A 46 -3.21 12.07 -18.83
N THR A 47 -3.41 12.88 -17.80
CA THR A 47 -4.41 13.94 -17.77
C THR A 47 -3.76 15.24 -17.29
N LYS A 48 -3.95 16.29 -18.05
CA LYS A 48 -3.61 17.66 -17.67
C LYS A 48 -4.91 18.45 -17.56
N GLN A 49 -5.19 18.98 -16.38
CA GLN A 49 -6.36 19.84 -16.19
C GLN A 49 -6.10 21.21 -16.80
N ASP A 50 -7.11 21.78 -17.43
CA ASP A 50 -7.07 23.16 -17.90
C ASP A 50 -6.99 24.13 -16.72
N ARG A 51 -6.11 25.10 -16.81
CA ARG A 51 -5.87 26.11 -15.78
C ARG A 51 -5.88 27.49 -16.38
N ILE A 52 -6.31 28.42 -15.55
CA ILE A 52 -6.27 29.84 -15.89
C ILE A 52 -4.85 30.33 -15.61
N THR A 53 -4.07 30.54 -16.67
CA THR A 53 -2.70 31.08 -16.57
C THR A 53 -2.62 32.58 -16.82
N ASN A 54 -3.70 33.19 -17.31
CA ASN A 54 -3.78 34.65 -17.43
C ASN A 54 -4.15 35.29 -16.08
N SER A 55 -3.30 36.17 -15.58
CA SER A 55 -3.41 36.76 -14.25
C SER A 55 -4.60 37.69 -14.11
N ALA A 56 -4.86 38.53 -15.10
CA ALA A 56 -6.01 39.44 -15.09
C ALA A 56 -7.34 38.66 -15.14
N GLU A 57 -7.42 37.62 -15.96
CA GLU A 57 -8.57 36.73 -16.03
C GLU A 57 -8.79 36.00 -14.71
N TYR A 58 -7.72 35.42 -14.13
CA TYR A 58 -7.76 34.75 -12.84
C TYR A 58 -8.33 35.67 -11.74
N MET A 59 -7.79 36.87 -11.60
CA MET A 59 -8.22 37.85 -10.62
C MET A 59 -9.69 38.26 -10.82
N THR A 60 -10.09 38.44 -12.08
CA THR A 60 -11.48 38.81 -12.43
C THR A 60 -12.44 37.67 -12.05
N LEU A 61 -12.12 36.43 -12.41
CA LEU A 61 -12.94 35.27 -12.09
C LEU A 61 -12.98 34.99 -10.58
N PHE A 62 -11.87 35.19 -9.88
CA PHE A 62 -11.83 35.09 -8.42
C PHE A 62 -12.80 36.11 -7.77
N ASN A 63 -12.76 37.38 -8.19
CA ASN A 63 -13.67 38.39 -7.70
C ASN A 63 -15.14 38.06 -7.98
N LYS A 64 -15.41 37.55 -9.18
CA LYS A 64 -16.75 37.07 -9.56
C LYS A 64 -17.22 35.93 -8.68
N ALA A 65 -16.38 34.91 -8.46
CA ALA A 65 -16.69 33.79 -7.57
C ALA A 65 -16.95 34.29 -6.13
N LEU A 66 -16.12 35.20 -5.64
CA LEU A 66 -16.27 35.78 -4.30
C LEU A 66 -17.61 36.50 -4.14
N THR A 67 -18.04 37.27 -5.15
CA THR A 67 -19.36 37.93 -5.17
C THR A 67 -20.49 36.91 -5.11
N HIS A 68 -20.42 35.84 -5.89
CA HIS A 68 -21.45 34.79 -5.90
C HIS A 68 -21.58 34.04 -4.57
N THR A 69 -20.51 34.00 -3.77
CA THR A 69 -20.52 33.37 -2.45
C THR A 69 -20.85 34.38 -1.31
N GLY A 70 -21.24 35.60 -1.65
CA GLY A 70 -21.55 36.67 -0.66
C GLY A 70 -20.31 37.22 0.05
N GLY A 71 -19.11 37.03 -0.51
CA GLY A 71 -17.87 37.51 0.05
C GLY A 71 -17.63 38.99 -0.25
N ASP A 72 -16.92 39.66 0.64
CA ASP A 72 -16.56 41.09 0.53
C ASP A 72 -15.33 41.28 -0.36
N ILE A 73 -15.52 41.80 -1.58
CA ILE A 73 -14.43 42.09 -2.52
C ILE A 73 -13.42 43.08 -1.92
N ALA A 74 -13.87 44.11 -1.19
CA ALA A 74 -12.98 45.11 -0.64
C ALA A 74 -11.99 44.51 0.37
N LYS A 75 -12.42 43.46 1.09
CA LYS A 75 -11.58 42.77 2.07
C LYS A 75 -10.81 41.57 1.47
N LYS A 76 -11.43 40.81 0.57
CA LYS A 76 -10.92 39.51 0.07
C LYS A 76 -10.71 39.47 -1.43
N GLY A 77 -11.16 40.43 -2.24
CA GLY A 77 -11.03 40.48 -3.68
C GLY A 77 -9.76 41.17 -4.18
N TYR A 78 -9.42 41.05 -5.42
CA TYR A 78 -8.37 41.82 -6.08
C TYR A 78 -8.91 43.20 -6.44
N LYS A 79 -8.12 44.29 -6.22
CA LYS A 79 -8.49 45.62 -6.61
C LYS A 79 -8.51 45.77 -8.11
N GLN A 80 -9.40 46.59 -8.64
CA GLN A 80 -9.53 46.80 -10.08
C GLN A 80 -8.24 47.37 -10.70
N GLU A 81 -7.57 48.29 -10.00
CA GLU A 81 -6.28 48.86 -10.44
C GLU A 81 -5.20 47.80 -10.73
N TRP A 82 -5.21 46.70 -9.97
CA TRP A 82 -4.29 45.59 -10.16
C TRP A 82 -4.66 44.74 -11.38
N ILE A 83 -5.94 44.42 -11.53
CA ILE A 83 -6.46 43.71 -12.70
C ILE A 83 -6.09 44.47 -13.98
N ASP A 84 -6.26 45.79 -13.95
CA ASP A 84 -5.95 46.66 -15.08
C ASP A 84 -4.44 46.74 -15.35
N ALA A 85 -3.60 46.81 -14.30
CA ALA A 85 -2.15 46.77 -14.43
C ALA A 85 -1.68 45.47 -15.12
N TYR A 86 -2.15 44.30 -14.67
CA TYR A 86 -1.81 42.99 -15.32
C TYR A 86 -2.38 42.90 -16.75
N LYS A 87 -3.54 43.49 -17.01
CA LYS A 87 -4.16 43.48 -18.35
C LYS A 87 -3.41 44.32 -19.36
N ASN A 88 -2.86 45.47 -18.89
CA ASN A 88 -2.19 46.45 -19.74
C ASN A 88 -0.66 46.30 -19.76
N ALA A 89 -0.11 45.36 -19.01
CA ALA A 89 1.33 45.10 -18.98
C ALA A 89 1.85 44.58 -20.30
N THR A 90 3.09 44.91 -20.62
CA THR A 90 3.78 44.35 -21.79
C THR A 90 3.95 42.83 -21.64
N PRO A 91 3.65 42.03 -22.66
CA PRO A 91 3.88 40.58 -22.58
C PRO A 91 5.34 40.27 -22.20
N GLY A 92 5.51 39.45 -21.13
CA GLY A 92 6.84 39.10 -20.63
C GLY A 92 7.40 40.05 -19.57
N ASP A 93 6.63 41.04 -19.13
CA ASP A 93 7.02 41.90 -18.02
C ASP A 93 7.16 41.07 -16.73
N PRO A 94 8.36 41.00 -16.13
CA PRO A 94 8.60 40.18 -14.94
C PRO A 94 7.81 40.67 -13.69
N MET A 95 7.32 41.93 -13.69
CA MET A 95 6.53 42.47 -12.59
C MET A 95 5.05 42.15 -12.71
N TYR A 96 4.58 41.78 -13.90
CA TYR A 96 3.17 41.46 -14.18
C TYR A 96 3.05 40.10 -14.94
N PRO A 97 3.55 39.02 -14.35
CA PRO A 97 3.64 37.72 -15.05
C PRO A 97 2.27 37.04 -15.24
N ASN A 98 2.26 36.15 -16.23
CA ASN A 98 1.24 35.13 -16.45
C ASN A 98 1.91 33.75 -16.35
N HIS A 99 1.95 33.19 -15.14
CA HIS A 99 2.79 32.03 -14.84
C HIS A 99 2.02 30.70 -14.82
N ASP A 100 2.59 29.64 -15.40
CA ASP A 100 2.07 28.28 -15.36
C ASP A 100 2.88 27.40 -14.40
N TRP A 101 2.42 27.27 -13.15
CA TRP A 101 3.04 26.45 -12.10
C TRP A 101 3.16 24.97 -12.43
N TYR A 102 2.38 24.47 -13.41
CA TYR A 102 2.45 23.06 -13.79
C TYR A 102 3.80 22.71 -14.40
N GLY A 103 4.30 23.53 -15.28
CA GLY A 103 5.59 23.31 -15.97
C GLY A 103 6.78 23.30 -15.02
N ASP A 104 6.67 24.00 -13.87
CA ASP A 104 7.73 24.01 -12.86
C ASP A 104 7.74 22.77 -11.97
N ILE A 105 6.57 22.18 -11.71
CA ILE A 105 6.39 21.11 -10.73
C ILE A 105 6.34 19.74 -11.39
N ILE A 106 5.76 19.65 -12.58
CA ILE A 106 5.56 18.39 -13.28
C ILE A 106 6.48 18.29 -14.48
N LYS A 107 7.21 17.18 -14.56
CA LYS A 107 8.12 16.87 -15.67
C LYS A 107 7.87 15.49 -16.24
N THR A 108 8.30 15.26 -17.48
CA THR A 108 8.47 13.91 -18.00
C THR A 108 9.64 13.25 -17.29
N ALA A 109 9.43 12.07 -16.73
CA ALA A 109 10.38 11.37 -15.87
C ALA A 109 10.86 10.07 -16.49
N PRO A 110 12.18 9.85 -16.62
CA PRO A 110 12.72 8.60 -17.12
C PRO A 110 12.63 7.51 -16.04
N MET A 111 12.40 6.27 -16.49
CA MET A 111 12.48 5.06 -15.72
C MET A 111 13.32 4.03 -16.48
N GLN A 112 14.23 3.37 -15.80
CA GLN A 112 14.98 2.25 -16.35
C GLN A 112 14.92 1.06 -15.40
N GLN A 113 14.76 -0.12 -15.97
CA GLN A 113 14.72 -1.38 -15.25
C GLN A 113 15.63 -2.39 -15.94
N HIS A 114 16.45 -3.06 -15.14
CA HIS A 114 17.33 -4.15 -15.55
C HIS A 114 17.00 -5.38 -14.73
N PHE A 115 16.92 -6.51 -15.38
CA PHE A 115 16.71 -7.78 -14.71
C PHE A 115 17.54 -8.88 -15.37
N LEU A 116 18.45 -9.47 -14.59
CA LEU A 116 19.26 -10.61 -14.99
C LEU A 116 18.75 -11.85 -14.26
N SER A 117 18.45 -12.92 -14.97
CA SER A 117 18.13 -14.20 -14.36
C SER A 117 19.00 -15.32 -14.89
N VAL A 118 19.35 -16.23 -14.00
CA VAL A 118 20.14 -17.43 -14.28
C VAL A 118 19.38 -18.63 -13.71
N ASN A 119 18.97 -19.54 -14.59
CA ASN A 119 18.22 -20.73 -14.18
C ASN A 119 18.80 -21.99 -14.81
N GLY A 120 18.63 -23.12 -14.12
CA GLY A 120 19.13 -24.41 -14.57
C GLY A 120 18.88 -25.50 -13.54
N GLY A 121 19.39 -26.69 -13.84
CA GLY A 121 19.28 -27.81 -12.91
C GLY A 121 19.91 -29.08 -13.45
N LYS A 122 20.31 -29.99 -12.54
CA LYS A 122 20.85 -31.30 -12.84
C LYS A 122 20.63 -32.21 -11.64
N ASN A 123 20.42 -33.51 -11.92
CA ASN A 123 20.32 -34.57 -10.92
C ASN A 123 19.26 -34.30 -9.83
N GLY A 124 18.06 -33.87 -10.22
CA GLY A 124 16.96 -33.59 -9.28
C GLY A 124 17.09 -32.25 -8.54
N THR A 125 18.15 -31.47 -8.78
CA THR A 125 18.33 -30.14 -8.21
C THR A 125 18.11 -29.07 -9.27
N THR A 126 17.22 -28.12 -9.00
CA THR A 126 16.93 -26.97 -9.86
C THR A 126 17.15 -25.68 -9.11
N TYR A 127 17.62 -24.64 -9.81
CA TYR A 127 17.86 -23.32 -9.24
C TYR A 127 17.42 -22.22 -10.18
N ASN A 128 17.07 -21.10 -9.59
CA ASN A 128 16.81 -19.83 -10.29
C ASN A 128 17.34 -18.69 -9.42
N PHE A 129 18.26 -17.91 -9.98
CA PHE A 129 18.79 -16.69 -9.38
C PHE A 129 18.36 -15.50 -10.22
N GLY A 130 17.98 -14.42 -9.59
CA GLY A 130 17.63 -13.19 -10.27
C GLY A 130 18.25 -11.98 -9.57
N LEU A 131 18.70 -11.01 -10.36
CA LEU A 131 19.15 -9.70 -9.90
C LEU A 131 18.38 -8.63 -10.64
N GLY A 132 17.81 -7.69 -9.91
CA GLY A 132 17.02 -6.58 -10.43
C GLY A 132 17.58 -5.23 -10.02
N TYR A 133 17.48 -4.26 -10.91
CA TYR A 133 17.72 -2.85 -10.63
C TYR A 133 16.62 -2.02 -11.28
N LEU A 134 16.02 -1.13 -10.51
CA LEU A 134 15.06 -0.13 -10.96
C LEU A 134 15.54 1.25 -10.52
N ASN A 135 15.59 2.20 -11.46
CA ASN A 135 15.73 3.62 -11.17
C ASN A 135 14.61 4.38 -11.86
N GLN A 136 13.83 5.11 -11.09
CA GLN A 136 12.66 5.85 -11.55
C GLN A 136 12.70 7.26 -10.98
N ASP A 137 12.84 8.25 -11.84
CA ASP A 137 12.62 9.64 -11.46
C ASP A 137 11.11 9.86 -11.26
N GLY A 138 10.74 10.70 -10.31
CA GLY A 138 9.34 11.12 -10.15
C GLY A 138 8.93 12.17 -11.19
N MET A 139 7.66 12.14 -11.61
CA MET A 139 7.09 13.21 -12.43
C MET A 139 6.96 14.54 -11.68
N VAL A 140 6.86 14.49 -10.35
CA VAL A 140 6.98 15.68 -9.49
C VAL A 140 8.46 15.95 -9.24
N ILE A 141 8.87 17.21 -9.31
CA ILE A 141 10.27 17.61 -9.06
C ILE A 141 10.76 17.12 -7.70
N GLN A 142 12.07 16.87 -7.58
CA GLN A 142 12.74 16.43 -6.34
C GLN A 142 12.15 15.17 -5.72
N THR A 143 11.58 14.28 -6.55
CA THR A 143 11.12 12.96 -6.15
C THR A 143 11.79 11.87 -6.97
N GLY A 144 12.00 10.71 -6.37
CA GLY A 144 12.62 9.59 -7.07
C GLY A 144 12.60 8.31 -6.26
N TYR A 145 12.80 7.19 -6.96
CA TYR A 145 12.80 5.85 -6.41
C TYR A 145 13.88 4.98 -7.05
N LYS A 146 14.64 4.27 -6.23
CA LYS A 146 15.61 3.25 -6.65
C LYS A 146 15.34 1.96 -5.92
N ARG A 147 15.51 0.83 -6.62
CA ARG A 147 15.36 -0.49 -6.01
C ARG A 147 16.37 -1.48 -6.57
N TYR A 148 16.94 -2.26 -5.67
CA TYR A 148 17.82 -3.38 -5.94
C TYR A 148 17.15 -4.65 -5.43
N ASP A 149 17.01 -5.64 -6.29
CA ASP A 149 16.36 -6.90 -5.97
C ASP A 149 17.36 -8.05 -6.14
N ALA A 150 17.30 -9.02 -5.24
CA ALA A 150 17.96 -10.30 -5.39
C ALA A 150 16.99 -11.41 -5.03
N GLN A 151 16.88 -12.41 -5.88
CA GLN A 151 16.03 -13.57 -5.65
C GLN A 151 16.78 -14.86 -5.87
N MET A 152 16.46 -15.85 -5.05
CA MET A 152 17.01 -17.21 -5.15
C MET A 152 15.90 -18.23 -4.91
N ASN A 153 15.73 -19.13 -5.84
CA ASN A 153 14.89 -20.31 -5.70
C ASN A 153 15.76 -21.54 -5.90
N LEU A 154 15.78 -22.42 -4.92
CA LEU A 154 16.48 -23.70 -4.97
C LEU A 154 15.50 -24.81 -4.61
N LYS A 155 15.52 -25.89 -5.38
CA LYS A 155 14.73 -27.08 -5.10
C LYS A 155 15.56 -28.31 -5.42
N THR A 156 15.60 -29.27 -4.51
CA THR A 156 16.31 -30.54 -4.70
C THR A 156 15.43 -31.71 -4.31
N ASN A 157 15.50 -32.77 -5.10
CA ASN A 157 14.79 -34.02 -4.87
C ASN A 157 15.80 -35.11 -4.47
N LEU A 158 15.69 -35.58 -3.25
CA LEU A 158 16.59 -36.59 -2.67
C LEU A 158 15.95 -37.98 -2.71
N GLY A 159 16.50 -38.86 -3.56
CA GLY A 159 16.08 -40.24 -3.64
C GLY A 159 14.60 -40.44 -4.00
N GLY A 160 13.94 -39.47 -4.65
CA GLY A 160 12.54 -39.55 -5.04
C GLY A 160 11.52 -39.49 -3.89
N ARG A 161 11.97 -39.47 -2.64
CA ARG A 161 11.10 -39.48 -1.44
C ARG A 161 11.06 -38.13 -0.72
N VAL A 162 12.14 -37.39 -0.71
CA VAL A 162 12.24 -36.12 0.00
C VAL A 162 12.53 -35.00 -1.00
N THR A 163 11.72 -33.96 -0.98
CA THR A 163 11.96 -32.72 -1.74
C THR A 163 12.22 -31.60 -0.75
N PHE A 164 13.35 -30.96 -0.90
CA PHE A 164 13.73 -29.76 -0.17
C PHE A 164 13.68 -28.56 -1.10
N GLY A 165 13.24 -27.42 -0.59
CA GLY A 165 13.33 -26.18 -1.35
C GLY A 165 13.44 -24.94 -0.49
N THR A 166 14.01 -23.89 -1.06
CA THR A 166 14.09 -22.56 -0.43
C THR A 166 13.81 -21.47 -1.45
N ASN A 167 13.10 -20.43 -1.01
CA ASN A 167 12.89 -19.22 -1.75
C ASN A 167 13.35 -18.05 -0.88
N ILE A 168 14.24 -17.24 -1.41
CA ILE A 168 14.72 -16.02 -0.73
C ILE A 168 14.55 -14.86 -1.70
N ASN A 169 13.87 -13.82 -1.26
CA ASN A 169 13.74 -12.55 -1.96
C ASN A 169 14.28 -11.46 -1.03
N PHE A 170 15.22 -10.70 -1.53
CA PHE A 170 15.75 -9.51 -0.89
C PHE A 170 15.46 -8.32 -1.78
N SER A 171 15.00 -7.23 -1.19
CA SER A 171 14.84 -5.95 -1.88
C SER A 171 15.35 -4.82 -1.00
N LYS A 172 16.18 -3.97 -1.57
CA LYS A 172 16.57 -2.70 -0.96
C LYS A 172 16.02 -1.57 -1.81
N SER A 173 15.15 -0.74 -1.23
CA SER A 173 14.62 0.42 -1.91
C SER A 173 15.01 1.73 -1.23
N GLN A 174 15.14 2.78 -2.04
CA GLN A 174 15.42 4.13 -1.61
C GLN A 174 14.43 5.06 -2.30
N ARG A 175 13.70 5.82 -1.50
CA ARG A 175 12.78 6.86 -1.98
C ARG A 175 13.16 8.19 -1.39
N HIS A 176 13.10 9.23 -2.20
CA HIS A 176 13.22 10.60 -1.73
C HIS A 176 12.07 11.45 -2.25
N SER A 177 11.68 12.44 -1.47
CA SER A 177 10.66 13.44 -1.80
C SER A 177 10.96 14.76 -1.10
N THR A 178 10.22 15.80 -1.44
CA THR A 178 10.32 17.10 -0.77
C THR A 178 9.78 17.04 0.67
N SER A 179 10.09 18.03 1.49
CA SER A 179 9.56 18.18 2.86
C SER A 179 8.60 19.36 2.98
N TYR A 180 7.78 19.58 1.96
CA TYR A 180 6.78 20.65 2.00
C TYR A 180 5.64 20.26 2.93
N THR A 181 5.31 21.11 3.92
CA THR A 181 4.21 20.84 4.84
C THR A 181 3.69 22.09 5.50
N SER A 182 2.40 22.09 5.80
CA SER A 182 1.71 23.17 6.47
C SER A 182 1.61 23.02 7.99
N SER A 183 1.87 21.84 8.57
CA SER A 183 1.80 21.62 10.03
C SER A 183 2.24 20.22 10.47
N GLY A 184 2.80 20.14 11.70
CA GLY A 184 2.91 18.92 12.49
C GLY A 184 4.05 17.95 12.16
N ASN A 185 3.89 16.70 12.55
CA ASN A 185 4.86 15.64 12.33
C ASN A 185 5.02 15.33 10.83
N GLN A 186 6.20 15.56 10.33
CA GLN A 186 6.52 15.72 8.93
C GLN A 186 6.67 14.39 8.18
N ILE A 187 7.03 13.30 8.87
CA ILE A 187 7.31 12.01 8.22
C ILE A 187 6.04 11.38 7.66
N ASP A 188 4.90 11.55 8.33
CA ASP A 188 3.64 10.90 7.98
C ASP A 188 2.84 11.66 6.90
N ASN A 189 3.22 12.89 6.57
CA ASN A 189 2.51 13.71 5.60
C ASN A 189 2.90 13.38 4.15
N ASN A 190 1.95 13.52 3.24
CA ASN A 190 2.15 13.28 1.81
C ASN A 190 2.54 14.59 1.09
N GLU A 191 3.82 14.96 1.10
CA GLU A 191 4.33 16.23 0.57
C GLU A 191 4.23 16.35 -0.95
N THR A 192 4.18 15.22 -1.64
CA THR A 192 3.94 15.23 -3.08
C THR A 192 2.55 15.79 -3.38
N GLU A 193 1.56 15.47 -2.55
CA GLU A 193 0.22 16.08 -2.62
C GLU A 193 0.28 17.57 -2.36
N ASP A 194 1.06 18.02 -1.38
CA ASP A 194 1.19 19.45 -1.06
C ASP A 194 1.79 20.25 -2.23
N LEU A 195 2.79 19.74 -2.95
CA LEU A 195 3.32 20.38 -4.16
C LEU A 195 2.30 20.39 -5.31
N ILE A 196 1.58 19.28 -5.50
CA ILE A 196 0.50 19.19 -6.50
C ILE A 196 -0.62 20.16 -6.14
N LEU A 197 -1.02 20.23 -4.87
CA LEU A 197 -2.01 21.19 -4.40
C LEU A 197 -1.56 22.63 -4.64
N CYS A 198 -0.29 22.94 -4.39
CA CYS A 198 0.27 24.26 -4.70
C CYS A 198 0.13 24.62 -6.17
N MET A 199 0.42 23.68 -7.07
CA MET A 199 0.27 23.86 -8.51
C MET A 199 -1.14 24.32 -8.92
N TYR A 200 -2.18 23.86 -8.20
CA TYR A 200 -3.58 24.23 -8.47
C TYR A 200 -4.06 25.45 -7.69
N THR A 201 -3.46 25.75 -6.55
CA THR A 201 -3.93 26.81 -5.65
C THR A 201 -3.15 28.10 -5.78
N GLN A 202 -1.96 28.09 -6.39
CA GLN A 202 -1.21 29.31 -6.64
C GLN A 202 -1.80 30.08 -7.82
N GLY A 203 -1.93 31.39 -7.64
CA GLY A 203 -2.35 32.27 -8.73
C GLY A 203 -1.24 32.47 -9.76
N PRO A 204 -1.57 32.75 -11.01
CA PRO A 204 -0.59 32.95 -12.08
C PRO A 204 0.15 34.30 -12.01
N TYR A 205 -0.21 35.16 -11.07
CA TYR A 205 0.23 36.56 -10.94
C TYR A 205 1.61 36.74 -10.27
N TYR A 206 2.36 35.68 -10.07
CA TYR A 206 3.75 35.72 -9.62
C TYR A 206 4.54 34.52 -10.15
N THR A 207 5.83 34.67 -10.18
CA THR A 207 6.80 33.66 -10.68
C THR A 207 7.53 33.00 -9.52
N PRO A 208 8.21 31.87 -9.74
CA PRO A 208 9.04 31.23 -8.70
C PRO A 208 10.19 32.09 -8.19
N TYR A 209 10.70 32.97 -9.03
CA TYR A 209 11.89 33.79 -8.75
C TYR A 209 11.63 35.27 -9.04
N LEU A 210 12.24 36.14 -8.25
CA LEU A 210 12.40 37.54 -8.57
C LEU A 210 13.40 37.72 -9.73
N PRO A 211 13.42 38.89 -10.40
CA PRO A 211 14.42 39.16 -11.46
C PRO A 211 15.88 39.03 -11.00
N ASP A 212 16.15 39.18 -9.73
CA ASP A 212 17.47 39.06 -9.11
C ASP A 212 17.82 37.60 -8.70
N GLY A 213 16.93 36.65 -8.96
CA GLY A 213 17.12 35.21 -8.69
C GLY A 213 16.70 34.76 -7.29
N ARG A 214 16.27 35.63 -6.40
CA ARG A 214 15.70 35.25 -5.11
C ARG A 214 14.34 34.55 -5.30
N PHE A 215 13.99 33.63 -4.42
CA PHE A 215 12.68 32.98 -4.45
C PHE A 215 11.54 33.97 -4.23
N CYS A 216 10.52 33.87 -5.08
CA CYS A 216 9.35 34.73 -5.03
C CYS A 216 8.17 34.04 -4.34
N THR A 217 7.30 34.83 -3.75
CA THR A 217 6.02 34.44 -3.17
C THR A 217 4.89 35.33 -3.62
N GLY A 218 3.67 34.83 -3.60
CA GLY A 218 2.47 35.48 -4.10
C GLY A 218 1.95 36.68 -3.31
N GLY A 219 2.72 37.34 -2.59
CA GLY A 219 2.66 38.69 -1.98
C GLY A 219 1.35 39.39 -1.61
N TYR A 220 0.19 38.86 -1.97
CA TYR A 220 -1.10 39.43 -1.58
C TYR A 220 -1.55 38.85 -0.25
N SER A 221 -1.37 39.61 0.83
CA SER A 221 -1.75 39.24 2.18
C SER A 221 -3.19 38.72 2.26
N GLY A 222 -3.36 37.56 2.84
CA GLY A 222 -4.65 37.00 3.22
C GLY A 222 -5.42 36.27 2.11
N ARG A 223 -4.84 35.99 0.94
CA ARG A 223 -5.55 35.40 -0.18
C ARG A 223 -4.79 34.30 -0.85
N GLY A 224 -5.43 33.17 -0.91
CA GLY A 224 -4.85 31.95 -1.46
C GLY A 224 -3.71 31.42 -0.59
N HIS A 225 -3.15 30.32 -0.99
CA HIS A 225 -1.96 29.75 -0.36
C HIS A 225 -0.74 30.52 -0.88
N ASN A 226 -0.39 31.63 -0.23
CA ASN A 226 0.85 32.38 -0.50
C ASN A 226 2.05 31.52 -0.13
N LYS A 227 2.37 30.55 -0.96
CA LYS A 227 3.45 29.59 -0.72
C LYS A 227 4.53 29.80 -1.76
N ALA A 228 5.73 29.35 -1.45
CA ALA A 228 6.88 29.36 -2.34
C ALA A 228 7.29 27.91 -2.65
N PRO A 229 6.54 27.18 -3.49
CA PRO A 229 6.72 25.73 -3.67
C PRO A 229 8.11 25.36 -4.17
N LEU A 230 8.69 26.14 -5.09
CA LEU A 230 10.02 25.86 -5.59
C LEU A 230 11.10 26.17 -4.56
N ALA A 231 10.93 27.21 -3.74
CA ALA A 231 11.84 27.51 -2.66
C ALA A 231 11.93 26.34 -1.67
N VAL A 232 10.80 25.74 -1.32
CA VAL A 232 10.76 24.55 -0.47
C VAL A 232 11.35 23.32 -1.19
N ALA A 233 10.98 23.08 -2.45
CA ALA A 233 11.46 21.93 -3.22
C ALA A 233 13.00 21.94 -3.39
N TYR A 234 13.61 23.12 -3.50
CA TYR A 234 15.07 23.28 -3.70
C TYR A 234 15.81 23.75 -2.44
N SER A 235 15.17 23.73 -1.28
CA SER A 235 15.77 24.16 0.00
C SER A 235 16.94 23.30 0.49
N GLY A 236 17.12 22.10 -0.09
CA GLY A 236 18.03 21.08 0.42
C GLY A 236 17.44 20.22 1.54
N GLY A 237 16.22 20.52 1.99
CA GLY A 237 15.40 19.64 2.83
C GLY A 237 14.71 18.54 2.01
N GLY A 238 13.96 17.70 2.69
CA GLY A 238 13.20 16.62 2.05
C GLY A 238 13.00 15.43 2.95
N LYS A 239 12.50 14.36 2.36
CA LYS A 239 12.38 13.04 3.00
C LYS A 239 13.24 12.02 2.29
N LYS A 240 13.83 11.14 3.06
CA LYS A 240 14.57 9.97 2.59
C LYS A 240 14.02 8.75 3.31
N PHE A 241 13.70 7.72 2.54
CA PHE A 241 13.27 6.43 3.04
C PHE A 241 14.19 5.37 2.46
N ASP A 242 14.83 4.62 3.34
CA ASP A 242 15.62 3.44 3.03
C ASP A 242 14.89 2.23 3.58
N GLU A 243 14.49 1.33 2.70
CA GLU A 243 13.76 0.12 3.06
C GLU A 243 14.57 -1.11 2.72
N ASN A 244 14.70 -2.04 3.67
CA ASN A 244 15.27 -3.36 3.50
C ASN A 244 14.18 -4.40 3.73
N TYR A 245 13.84 -5.13 2.69
CA TYR A 245 12.80 -6.16 2.72
C TYR A 245 13.41 -7.52 2.45
N VAL A 246 13.12 -8.50 3.31
CA VAL A 246 13.51 -9.90 3.15
C VAL A 246 12.27 -10.78 3.28
N LEU A 247 12.04 -11.62 2.30
CA LEU A 247 11.09 -12.72 2.38
C LEU A 247 11.83 -14.03 2.13
N GLY A 248 12.07 -14.78 3.19
CA GLY A 248 12.70 -16.09 3.14
C GLY A 248 11.71 -17.20 3.43
N SER A 249 11.78 -18.30 2.72
CA SER A 249 11.05 -19.52 3.08
C SER A 249 11.85 -20.76 2.74
N ALA A 250 11.70 -21.79 3.57
CA ALA A 250 12.21 -23.14 3.31
C ALA A 250 11.08 -24.14 3.51
N PHE A 251 11.05 -25.18 2.70
CA PHE A 251 10.10 -26.26 2.83
C PHE A 251 10.76 -27.62 2.67
N ALA A 252 10.17 -28.59 3.34
CA ALA A 252 10.47 -30.00 3.16
C ALA A 252 9.18 -30.76 2.85
N LYS A 253 9.17 -31.51 1.77
CA LYS A 253 8.08 -32.41 1.39
C LYS A 253 8.58 -33.84 1.42
N VAL A 254 7.87 -34.72 2.10
CA VAL A 254 8.21 -36.12 2.28
C VAL A 254 7.07 -36.98 1.76
N LYS A 255 7.39 -37.88 0.84
CA LYS A 255 6.49 -38.98 0.42
C LYS A 255 6.60 -40.09 1.46
N ILE A 256 5.58 -40.23 2.31
CA ILE A 256 5.57 -41.19 3.43
C ILE A 256 5.32 -42.60 2.89
N ILE A 257 4.21 -42.78 2.17
CA ILE A 257 3.83 -43.98 1.43
C ILE A 257 3.23 -43.56 0.10
N GLU A 258 2.87 -44.53 -0.74
CA GLU A 258 2.16 -44.23 -1.97
C GLU A 258 0.83 -43.52 -1.70
N GLY A 259 0.62 -42.39 -2.34
CA GLY A 259 -0.55 -41.54 -2.16
C GLY A 259 -0.52 -40.64 -0.93
N LEU A 260 0.40 -40.84 0.04
CA LEU A 260 0.48 -39.99 1.26
C LEU A 260 1.77 -39.17 1.28
N ASP A 261 1.63 -37.86 1.24
CA ASP A 261 2.73 -36.90 1.39
C ASP A 261 2.48 -35.90 2.51
N ALA A 262 3.54 -35.52 3.19
CA ALA A 262 3.57 -34.43 4.15
C ALA A 262 4.47 -33.31 3.67
N GLU A 263 4.07 -32.06 3.91
CA GLU A 263 4.87 -30.87 3.63
C GLU A 263 4.89 -29.96 4.85
N VAL A 264 6.07 -29.45 5.19
CA VAL A 264 6.25 -28.40 6.19
C VAL A 264 7.00 -27.24 5.54
N LYS A 265 6.49 -26.03 5.71
CA LYS A 265 7.10 -24.80 5.21
C LYS A 265 7.22 -23.79 6.33
N ALA A 266 8.42 -23.25 6.53
CA ALA A 266 8.68 -22.13 7.42
C ALA A 266 9.03 -20.89 6.58
N SER A 267 8.52 -19.74 6.96
CA SER A 267 8.78 -18.47 6.26
C SER A 267 9.04 -17.36 7.27
N VAL A 268 9.91 -16.44 6.88
CA VAL A 268 10.15 -15.18 7.59
C VAL A 268 10.00 -14.02 6.62
N ARG A 269 9.22 -13.02 7.02
CA ARG A 269 9.17 -11.70 6.39
C ARG A 269 9.77 -10.70 7.37
N TYR A 270 10.76 -9.99 6.91
CA TYR A 270 11.40 -8.90 7.64
C TYR A 270 11.33 -7.65 6.77
N ASN A 271 10.82 -6.57 7.32
CA ASN A 271 10.77 -5.27 6.68
C ASN A 271 11.29 -4.21 7.64
N GLN A 272 12.34 -3.51 7.26
CA GLN A 272 12.92 -2.41 8.01
C GLN A 272 12.87 -1.16 7.17
N VAL A 273 12.21 -0.12 7.68
CA VAL A 273 12.14 1.20 7.07
C VAL A 273 12.89 2.19 7.97
N SER A 274 13.92 2.80 7.42
CA SER A 274 14.62 3.94 8.03
C SER A 274 14.21 5.20 7.29
N SER A 275 13.67 6.19 8.00
CA SER A 275 13.21 7.43 7.40
C SER A 275 13.84 8.64 8.08
N LYS A 276 14.21 9.64 7.28
CA LYS A 276 14.74 10.92 7.73
C LYS A 276 13.96 12.03 7.03
N CYS A 277 13.47 13.00 7.79
CA CYS A 277 12.80 14.18 7.28
C CYS A 277 13.48 15.42 7.80
N LEU A 278 14.15 16.15 6.90
CA LEU A 278 14.70 17.47 7.18
C LEU A 278 13.77 18.53 6.61
N THR A 279 13.13 19.30 7.47
CA THR A 279 12.36 20.47 7.09
C THR A 279 13.24 21.71 7.24
N VAL A 280 13.44 22.41 6.14
CA VAL A 280 14.28 23.60 6.09
C VAL A 280 13.40 24.83 6.11
N SER A 281 13.73 25.80 6.97
CA SER A 281 13.16 27.15 6.95
C SER A 281 13.58 27.87 5.67
N VAL A 282 12.62 28.36 4.93
CA VAL A 282 12.86 28.95 3.60
C VAL A 282 12.35 30.38 3.57
N LYS A 283 13.20 31.27 3.06
CA LYS A 283 12.84 32.66 2.81
C LYS A 283 12.41 32.86 1.37
N ALA A 284 11.31 33.58 1.18
CA ALA A 284 10.87 34.03 -0.13
C ALA A 284 10.34 35.48 -0.02
N TYR A 285 10.34 36.17 -1.14
CA TYR A 285 10.13 37.62 -1.18
C TYR A 285 8.92 37.93 -2.05
N LYS A 286 8.12 38.93 -1.66
CA LYS A 286 7.00 39.40 -2.46
C LYS A 286 7.49 39.96 -3.79
N LEU A 287 6.73 39.72 -4.86
CA LEU A 287 7.09 40.16 -6.22
C LEU A 287 7.15 41.69 -6.32
N HIS A 288 6.16 42.38 -5.76
CA HIS A 288 6.10 43.83 -5.80
C HIS A 288 6.78 44.43 -4.58
N PRO A 289 7.78 45.30 -4.76
CA PRO A 289 8.43 45.99 -3.65
C PRO A 289 7.49 47.01 -2.99
N ASP A 290 7.87 47.44 -1.80
CA ASP A 290 7.27 48.59 -1.10
C ASP A 290 7.62 49.95 -1.77
N GLU A 291 7.15 51.03 -1.20
CA GLU A 291 7.43 52.40 -1.68
C GLU A 291 8.92 52.78 -1.63
N PHE A 292 9.73 52.01 -0.88
CA PHE A 292 11.17 52.23 -0.76
C PHE A 292 11.98 51.27 -1.67
N GLY A 293 11.30 50.45 -2.47
CA GLY A 293 11.95 49.46 -3.36
C GLY A 293 12.35 48.16 -2.68
N ASN A 294 11.92 47.90 -1.42
CA ASN A 294 12.25 46.67 -0.72
C ASN A 294 11.18 45.61 -0.95
N HIS A 295 11.63 44.37 -1.25
CA HIS A 295 10.75 43.22 -1.30
C HIS A 295 10.53 42.67 0.11
N GLU A 296 9.28 42.60 0.56
CA GLU A 296 8.93 42.03 1.87
C GLU A 296 9.29 40.54 1.93
N GLU A 297 10.05 40.17 2.96
CA GLU A 297 10.45 38.78 3.22
C GLU A 297 9.35 38.04 3.97
N SER A 298 9.18 36.78 3.60
CA SER A 298 8.30 35.82 4.27
C SER A 298 9.03 34.52 4.50
N THR A 299 8.81 33.89 5.65
CA THR A 299 9.37 32.58 5.99
C THR A 299 8.32 31.50 5.73
N TYR A 300 8.73 30.41 5.14
CA TYR A 300 7.88 29.27 4.77
C TYR A 300 8.43 27.96 5.32
N ASN A 301 7.56 26.96 5.37
CA ASN A 301 7.82 25.60 5.75
C ASN A 301 8.02 25.38 7.25
N SER A 302 8.87 26.16 7.91
CA SER A 302 9.09 26.13 9.36
C SER A 302 9.85 27.39 9.76
N ASP A 303 9.67 27.86 10.99
CA ASP A 303 10.43 29.02 11.53
C ASP A 303 11.91 28.65 11.75
N VAL A 304 12.18 27.38 12.05
CA VAL A 304 13.53 26.84 12.24
C VAL A 304 13.65 25.49 11.54
N ASN A 305 14.87 25.15 11.14
CA ASN A 305 15.11 23.83 10.55
C ASN A 305 14.84 22.72 11.57
N THR A 306 14.16 21.66 11.14
CA THR A 306 13.83 20.54 12.01
C THR A 306 14.24 19.22 11.38
N LEU A 307 14.67 18.27 12.20
CA LEU A 307 15.02 16.92 11.75
C LEU A 307 14.21 15.89 12.53
N THR A 308 13.51 15.04 11.80
CA THR A 308 12.89 13.82 12.32
C THR A 308 13.60 12.61 11.75
N VAL A 309 13.96 11.67 12.61
CA VAL A 309 14.54 10.38 12.24
C VAL A 309 13.67 9.29 12.84
N ARG A 310 13.30 8.29 12.05
CA ARG A 310 12.45 7.19 12.49
C ARG A 310 12.95 5.86 11.93
N GLN A 311 12.86 4.83 12.74
CA GLN A 311 13.10 3.46 12.34
C GLN A 311 11.88 2.61 12.67
N GLU A 312 11.42 1.84 11.71
CA GLU A 312 10.29 0.93 11.82
C GLU A 312 10.75 -0.46 11.39
N VAL A 313 10.36 -1.46 12.17
CA VAL A 313 10.71 -2.86 11.90
C VAL A 313 9.48 -3.72 12.02
N GLU A 314 9.18 -4.45 10.94
CA GLU A 314 8.15 -5.49 10.92
C GLU A 314 8.81 -6.86 10.78
N THR A 315 8.40 -7.79 11.63
CA THR A 315 8.83 -9.18 11.52
C THR A 315 7.61 -10.10 11.55
N GLN A 316 7.52 -11.00 10.59
CA GLN A 316 6.46 -12.01 10.54
C GLN A 316 7.06 -13.39 10.33
N TYR A 317 6.70 -14.32 11.19
CA TYR A 317 7.03 -15.73 11.05
C TYR A 317 5.77 -16.50 10.67
N THR A 318 5.90 -17.42 9.72
CA THR A 318 4.80 -18.31 9.32
C THR A 318 5.30 -19.73 9.31
N LEU A 319 4.60 -20.61 10.02
CA LEU A 319 4.76 -22.06 9.95
C LEU A 319 3.52 -22.66 9.30
N PHE A 320 3.71 -23.42 8.26
CA PHE A 320 2.64 -24.06 7.50
C PHE A 320 2.95 -25.54 7.32
N GLY A 321 1.99 -26.39 7.60
CA GLY A 321 2.13 -27.84 7.42
C GLY A 321 0.90 -28.44 6.76
N THR A 322 1.08 -29.41 5.88
CA THR A 322 -0.01 -30.18 5.29
C THR A 322 0.31 -31.67 5.23
N LEU A 323 -0.73 -32.47 5.37
CA LEU A 323 -0.75 -33.90 5.13
C LEU A 323 -1.76 -34.16 4.01
N ASN A 324 -1.33 -34.75 2.90
CA ASN A 324 -2.14 -34.98 1.72
C ASN A 324 -2.21 -36.46 1.43
N TYR A 325 -3.42 -37.00 1.28
CA TYR A 325 -3.65 -38.38 0.87
C TYR A 325 -4.46 -38.41 -0.41
N ARG A 326 -3.94 -39.10 -1.43
CA ARG A 326 -4.56 -39.29 -2.75
C ARG A 326 -4.64 -40.74 -3.10
N LYS A 327 -5.83 -41.19 -3.49
CA LYS A 327 -6.03 -42.57 -3.93
C LYS A 327 -7.16 -42.65 -4.94
N THR A 328 -6.95 -43.45 -5.96
CA THR A 328 -8.00 -43.89 -6.90
C THR A 328 -8.45 -45.31 -6.53
N PHE A 329 -9.75 -45.50 -6.37
CA PHE A 329 -10.35 -46.81 -6.07
C PHE A 329 -11.17 -47.28 -7.28
N ALA A 330 -11.06 -48.55 -7.62
CA ALA A 330 -11.81 -49.18 -8.72
C ALA A 330 -11.76 -48.37 -10.02
N ASP A 331 -10.67 -47.64 -10.29
CA ASP A 331 -10.44 -46.79 -11.48
C ASP A 331 -11.52 -45.72 -11.76
N LYS A 332 -12.39 -45.48 -10.80
CA LYS A 332 -13.56 -44.60 -10.94
C LYS A 332 -13.71 -43.56 -9.80
N HIS A 333 -13.20 -43.87 -8.63
CA HIS A 333 -13.36 -43.05 -7.45
C HIS A 333 -12.03 -42.38 -7.10
N ASN A 334 -11.89 -41.12 -7.39
CA ASN A 334 -10.71 -40.32 -7.05
C ASN A 334 -10.95 -39.58 -5.74
N LEU A 335 -10.14 -39.89 -4.74
CA LEU A 335 -10.19 -39.24 -3.41
C LEU A 335 -8.90 -38.45 -3.16
N ASN A 336 -9.04 -37.22 -2.75
CA ASN A 336 -7.94 -36.37 -2.27
C ASN A 336 -8.34 -35.72 -0.95
N VAL A 337 -7.63 -36.05 0.13
CA VAL A 337 -7.84 -35.49 1.46
C VAL A 337 -6.61 -34.70 1.87
N MET A 338 -6.80 -33.48 2.32
CA MET A 338 -5.76 -32.64 2.89
C MET A 338 -6.15 -32.21 4.29
N LEU A 339 -5.21 -32.33 5.23
CA LEU A 339 -5.28 -31.73 6.56
C LEU A 339 -4.11 -30.75 6.68
N GLY A 340 -4.35 -29.62 7.32
CA GLY A 340 -3.34 -28.59 7.42
C GLY A 340 -3.36 -27.83 8.73
N TYR A 341 -2.21 -27.26 9.03
CA TYR A 341 -1.95 -26.34 10.15
C TYR A 341 -1.23 -25.11 9.63
N ASN A 342 -1.62 -23.95 10.13
CA ASN A 342 -0.92 -22.68 9.87
C ASN A 342 -0.80 -21.88 11.15
N GLN A 343 0.36 -21.27 11.37
CA GLN A 343 0.60 -20.32 12.44
C GLN A 343 1.33 -19.12 11.89
N GLU A 344 0.85 -17.93 12.23
CA GLU A 344 1.48 -16.66 11.88
C GLU A 344 1.68 -15.84 13.16
N ASN A 345 2.88 -15.27 13.33
CA ASN A 345 3.23 -14.34 14.39
C ASN A 345 3.80 -13.09 13.73
N PHE A 346 3.28 -11.95 14.10
CA PHE A 346 3.69 -10.65 13.58
C PHE A 346 4.08 -9.74 14.73
N LYS A 347 5.18 -9.01 14.54
CA LYS A 347 5.66 -7.97 15.46
C LYS A 347 6.04 -6.72 14.68
N TYR A 348 5.64 -5.57 15.21
CA TYR A 348 6.02 -4.26 14.75
C TYR A 348 6.65 -3.48 15.89
N ASP A 349 7.78 -2.83 15.62
CA ASP A 349 8.48 -1.91 16.52
C ASP A 349 8.79 -0.61 15.78
N LYS A 350 8.55 0.52 16.44
CA LYS A 350 8.87 1.86 15.96
C LYS A 350 9.61 2.64 17.03
N VAL A 351 10.67 3.32 16.62
CA VAL A 351 11.38 4.30 17.44
C VAL A 351 11.74 5.51 16.57
N GLY A 352 11.65 6.70 17.13
CA GLY A 352 12.01 7.93 16.42
C GLY A 352 12.45 9.04 17.36
N GLY A 353 13.13 10.02 16.76
CA GLY A 353 13.57 11.22 17.43
C GLY A 353 13.33 12.46 16.57
N TYR A 354 13.03 13.56 17.21
CA TYR A 354 12.82 14.87 16.61
C TYR A 354 13.66 15.91 17.32
N ARG A 355 14.31 16.79 16.54
CA ARG A 355 15.07 17.94 17.04
C ARG A 355 14.84 19.18 16.18
N THR A 356 15.01 20.36 16.79
CA THR A 356 14.90 21.67 16.16
C THR A 356 16.24 22.40 16.17
N GLY A 357 16.40 23.36 15.26
CA GLY A 357 17.63 24.14 15.18
C GLY A 357 18.76 23.42 14.43
N VAL A 358 18.44 22.65 13.42
CA VAL A 358 19.44 21.97 12.55
C VAL A 358 20.34 23.03 11.90
N PRO A 359 21.66 22.99 12.14
CA PRO A 359 22.56 24.06 11.72
C PRO A 359 22.88 24.06 10.22
N THR A 360 22.67 22.95 9.54
CA THR A 360 22.97 22.77 8.11
C THR A 360 21.97 21.83 7.44
N ASN A 361 21.74 22.03 6.15
CA ASN A 361 20.90 21.14 5.32
C ASN A 361 21.68 19.98 4.69
N THR A 362 22.96 19.85 4.94
CA THR A 362 23.83 18.80 4.36
C THR A 362 23.96 17.57 5.24
N HIS A 363 23.86 17.71 6.57
CA HIS A 363 24.02 16.62 7.53
C HIS A 363 22.71 16.34 8.25
N TRP A 364 22.14 15.17 7.98
CA TRP A 364 20.83 14.74 8.48
C TRP A 364 20.98 13.73 9.62
N GLU A 365 21.76 14.14 10.67
CA GLU A 365 22.00 13.30 11.85
C GLU A 365 21.58 14.05 13.11
N LEU A 366 20.98 13.31 14.07
CA LEU A 366 20.44 13.94 15.30
C LEU A 366 21.56 14.45 16.22
N ASP A 367 22.74 13.87 16.21
CA ASP A 367 23.85 14.24 17.09
C ASP A 367 24.42 15.63 16.79
N VAL A 368 24.31 16.11 15.55
CA VAL A 368 24.74 17.47 15.17
C VAL A 368 23.72 18.57 15.50
N VAL A 369 22.53 18.19 15.98
CA VAL A 369 21.42 19.12 16.27
C VAL A 369 21.36 19.39 17.78
N PRO A 370 21.14 20.66 18.22
CA PRO A 370 20.95 20.98 19.63
C PRO A 370 19.89 20.12 20.32
N THR A 371 20.08 19.81 21.60
CA THR A 371 19.16 18.99 22.39
C THR A 371 17.94 19.76 22.90
N ALA A 372 17.94 21.09 22.84
CA ALA A 372 16.79 21.90 23.24
C ALA A 372 15.57 21.58 22.36
N GLY A 373 14.42 21.33 22.98
CA GLY A 373 13.18 21.01 22.27
C GLY A 373 13.14 19.62 21.63
N GLN A 374 14.07 18.72 22.01
CA GLN A 374 14.05 17.34 21.51
C GLN A 374 12.81 16.59 22.01
N THR A 375 12.28 15.73 21.15
CA THR A 375 11.25 14.77 21.51
C THR A 375 11.60 13.41 20.94
N ASN A 376 10.98 12.37 21.49
CA ASN A 376 11.07 11.01 20.96
C ASN A 376 9.68 10.42 20.79
N GLU A 377 9.60 9.39 19.97
CA GLU A 377 8.41 8.56 19.81
C GLU A 377 8.80 7.07 19.83
N GLY A 378 7.85 6.24 20.22
CA GLY A 378 8.02 4.80 20.18
C GLY A 378 6.69 4.10 20.29
N SER A 379 6.52 3.02 19.58
CA SER A 379 5.36 2.15 19.70
C SER A 379 5.71 0.74 19.25
N ALA A 380 5.06 -0.24 19.85
CA ALA A 380 5.19 -1.63 19.44
C ALA A 380 3.84 -2.32 19.53
N TYR A 381 3.60 -3.27 18.64
CA TYR A 381 2.45 -4.16 18.74
C TYR A 381 2.76 -5.50 18.10
N GLU A 382 1.99 -6.50 18.50
CA GLU A 382 2.08 -7.85 17.97
C GLU A 382 0.70 -8.47 17.81
N TRP A 383 0.60 -9.46 16.94
CA TRP A 383 -0.57 -10.31 16.82
C TRP A 383 -0.17 -11.70 16.34
N ALA A 384 -1.02 -12.67 16.61
CA ALA A 384 -0.85 -14.04 16.16
C ALA A 384 -2.16 -14.63 15.62
N ILE A 385 -2.03 -15.50 14.64
CA ILE A 385 -3.11 -16.33 14.10
C ILE A 385 -2.66 -17.77 14.14
N GLN A 386 -3.57 -18.66 14.54
CA GLN A 386 -3.39 -20.11 14.49
C GLN A 386 -4.59 -20.73 13.78
N SER A 387 -4.34 -21.69 12.91
CA SER A 387 -5.39 -22.23 12.05
C SER A 387 -5.23 -23.73 11.86
N TYR A 388 -6.35 -24.42 11.92
CA TYR A 388 -6.48 -25.83 11.49
C TYR A 388 -7.44 -25.87 10.31
N PHE A 389 -7.09 -26.58 9.27
CA PHE A 389 -7.93 -26.66 8.09
C PHE A 389 -7.89 -28.03 7.43
N GLY A 390 -8.93 -28.34 6.69
CA GLY A 390 -9.01 -29.57 5.94
C GLY A 390 -9.82 -29.41 4.65
N ARG A 391 -9.51 -30.26 3.68
CA ARG A 391 -10.21 -30.31 2.42
C ARG A 391 -10.35 -31.77 1.96
N LEU A 392 -11.52 -32.12 1.51
CA LEU A 392 -11.86 -33.37 0.86
C LEU A 392 -12.30 -33.05 -0.57
N ASN A 393 -11.61 -33.61 -1.55
CA ASN A 393 -12.06 -33.63 -2.95
C ASN A 393 -12.40 -35.06 -3.30
N TYR A 394 -13.56 -35.26 -3.88
CA TYR A 394 -14.03 -36.51 -4.39
C TYR A 394 -14.54 -36.35 -5.82
N ASP A 395 -14.09 -37.23 -6.68
CA ASP A 395 -14.48 -37.29 -8.09
C ASP A 395 -14.92 -38.70 -8.42
N PHE A 396 -16.11 -38.82 -9.02
CA PHE A 396 -16.61 -40.08 -9.53
C PHE A 396 -16.62 -40.08 -11.06
N MET A 397 -15.78 -40.95 -11.67
CA MET A 397 -15.64 -41.12 -13.11
C MET A 397 -15.30 -39.83 -13.89
N GLY A 398 -14.76 -38.81 -13.26
CA GLY A 398 -14.54 -37.49 -13.87
C GLY A 398 -15.82 -36.70 -14.15
N LYS A 399 -16.98 -37.18 -13.75
CA LYS A 399 -18.31 -36.63 -14.05
C LYS A 399 -18.91 -35.86 -12.89
N TYR A 400 -18.88 -36.44 -11.69
CA TYR A 400 -19.47 -35.88 -10.48
C TYR A 400 -18.36 -35.47 -9.55
N LEU A 401 -18.26 -34.18 -9.32
CA LEU A 401 -17.23 -33.56 -8.52
C LEU A 401 -17.83 -33.08 -7.21
N PHE A 402 -17.16 -33.34 -6.11
CA PHE A 402 -17.56 -32.88 -4.79
C PHE A 402 -16.35 -32.38 -4.02
N GLU A 403 -16.47 -31.20 -3.40
CA GLU A 403 -15.47 -30.67 -2.47
C GLU A 403 -16.14 -30.26 -1.17
N ALA A 404 -15.52 -30.63 -0.06
CA ALA A 404 -15.86 -30.13 1.26
C ALA A 404 -14.58 -29.59 1.92
N SER A 405 -14.63 -28.43 2.50
CA SER A 405 -13.53 -27.89 3.27
C SER A 405 -14.01 -27.21 4.54
N PHE A 406 -13.12 -27.14 5.51
CA PHE A 406 -13.33 -26.37 6.73
C PHE A 406 -12.03 -25.64 7.09
N ARG A 407 -12.21 -24.53 7.79
CA ARG A 407 -11.11 -23.81 8.41
C ARG A 407 -11.54 -23.34 9.82
N TYR A 408 -10.69 -23.59 10.79
CA TYR A 408 -10.87 -23.21 12.18
C TYR A 408 -9.72 -22.28 12.57
N ASP A 409 -10.01 -20.98 12.60
CA ASP A 409 -9.04 -19.90 12.79
C ASP A 409 -9.17 -19.30 14.18
N GLY A 410 -8.04 -19.14 14.90
CA GLY A 410 -7.93 -18.42 16.15
C GLY A 410 -7.03 -17.19 15.99
N THR A 411 -7.47 -16.04 16.53
CA THR A 411 -6.72 -14.78 16.50
C THR A 411 -6.49 -14.22 17.89
N SER A 412 -5.30 -13.67 18.16
CA SER A 412 -4.99 -12.97 19.40
C SER A 412 -5.70 -11.63 19.54
N ARG A 413 -6.22 -11.07 18.45
CA ARG A 413 -6.90 -9.75 18.43
C ARG A 413 -8.23 -9.74 19.16
N LEU A 414 -8.85 -10.91 19.35
CA LEU A 414 -10.15 -11.08 19.99
C LEU A 414 -10.02 -11.62 21.42
N ALA A 415 -11.02 -11.36 22.26
CA ALA A 415 -11.09 -11.83 23.64
C ALA A 415 -11.08 -13.37 23.72
N SER A 416 -10.62 -13.93 24.82
CA SER A 416 -10.39 -15.37 25.02
C SER A 416 -11.54 -16.24 24.54
N GLY A 417 -12.78 -15.90 24.86
CA GLY A 417 -14.00 -16.67 24.47
C GLY A 417 -14.46 -16.45 23.04
N LYS A 418 -13.89 -15.50 22.29
CA LYS A 418 -14.30 -15.09 20.92
C LYS A 418 -13.19 -15.31 19.88
N ARG A 419 -12.02 -15.82 20.28
CA ARG A 419 -10.83 -15.97 19.42
C ARG A 419 -11.05 -16.88 18.23
N TRP A 420 -11.83 -17.94 18.38
CA TRP A 420 -11.95 -19.00 17.41
C TRP A 420 -13.22 -18.89 16.57
N GLY A 421 -13.06 -19.00 15.25
CA GLY A 421 -14.13 -19.05 14.25
C GLY A 421 -14.03 -20.28 13.36
N LEU A 422 -15.15 -20.94 13.07
CA LEU A 422 -15.24 -22.07 12.14
C LEU A 422 -15.87 -21.61 10.82
N PHE A 423 -15.22 -21.89 9.70
CA PHE A 423 -15.61 -21.47 8.36
C PHE A 423 -15.67 -22.68 7.42
N PRO A 424 -16.82 -23.35 7.31
CA PRO A 424 -17.04 -24.46 6.40
C PRO A 424 -17.35 -23.99 4.98
N SER A 425 -17.01 -24.81 3.98
CA SER A 425 -17.45 -24.62 2.59
C SER A 425 -17.64 -25.94 1.86
N PHE A 426 -18.56 -25.94 0.89
CA PHE A 426 -18.93 -27.08 0.08
C PHE A 426 -19.08 -26.65 -1.37
N SER A 427 -18.67 -27.49 -2.31
CA SER A 427 -19.00 -27.32 -3.72
C SER A 427 -19.32 -28.66 -4.37
N ALA A 428 -20.15 -28.60 -5.40
CA ALA A 428 -20.48 -29.73 -6.24
C ALA A 428 -20.45 -29.31 -7.71
N GLY A 429 -20.01 -30.21 -8.57
CA GLY A 429 -19.98 -30.01 -10.01
C GLY A 429 -20.43 -31.26 -10.75
N TRP A 430 -21.13 -31.05 -11.86
CA TRP A 430 -21.55 -32.11 -12.75
C TRP A 430 -21.12 -31.79 -14.18
N ARG A 431 -20.25 -32.63 -14.73
CA ARG A 431 -19.81 -32.55 -16.13
C ARG A 431 -20.81 -33.25 -17.00
N ILE A 432 -21.85 -32.56 -17.42
CA ILE A 432 -22.99 -33.09 -18.18
C ILE A 432 -22.53 -33.58 -19.56
N SER A 433 -21.53 -32.93 -20.17
CA SER A 433 -20.94 -33.33 -21.45
C SER A 433 -20.32 -34.75 -21.43
N GLU A 434 -19.93 -35.24 -20.24
CA GLU A 434 -19.36 -36.61 -20.10
C GLU A 434 -20.44 -37.68 -19.96
N GLU A 435 -21.71 -37.33 -19.93
CA GLU A 435 -22.78 -38.29 -19.85
C GLU A 435 -23.06 -38.97 -21.21
N ASN A 436 -23.48 -40.24 -21.16
CA ASN A 436 -23.68 -41.04 -22.35
C ASN A 436 -24.65 -40.40 -23.36
N PHE A 437 -25.63 -39.63 -22.88
CA PHE A 437 -26.63 -38.99 -23.73
C PHE A 437 -26.11 -37.70 -24.44
N LEU A 438 -24.98 -37.14 -24.00
CA LEU A 438 -24.34 -35.98 -24.65
C LEU A 438 -22.97 -36.30 -25.26
N LYS A 439 -22.38 -37.42 -24.94
CA LYS A 439 -21.02 -37.81 -25.37
C LYS A 439 -20.81 -37.82 -26.89
N ASN A 440 -21.87 -38.04 -27.66
CA ASN A 440 -21.82 -38.09 -29.13
C ASN A 440 -22.24 -36.77 -29.80
N VAL A 441 -22.42 -35.69 -29.02
CA VAL A 441 -22.80 -34.38 -29.54
C VAL A 441 -21.52 -33.61 -29.95
N GLU A 442 -21.13 -33.71 -31.23
CA GLU A 442 -19.86 -33.22 -31.76
C GLU A 442 -19.62 -31.70 -31.54
N TRP A 443 -20.67 -30.91 -31.53
CA TRP A 443 -20.53 -29.48 -31.32
C TRP A 443 -20.36 -29.06 -29.85
N LEU A 444 -20.68 -29.95 -28.88
CA LEU A 444 -20.58 -29.71 -27.44
C LEU A 444 -19.30 -30.34 -26.89
N SER A 445 -18.28 -29.53 -26.65
CA SER A 445 -16.98 -29.99 -26.15
C SER A 445 -16.92 -30.07 -24.63
N ASN A 446 -17.61 -29.19 -23.93
CA ASN A 446 -17.71 -29.18 -22.48
C ASN A 446 -19.02 -28.53 -22.06
N LEU A 447 -19.67 -29.12 -21.06
CA LEU A 447 -20.79 -28.53 -20.33
C LEU A 447 -20.70 -28.98 -18.88
N THR A 448 -20.40 -28.06 -17.98
CA THR A 448 -20.29 -28.31 -16.55
C THR A 448 -21.19 -27.34 -15.80
N VAL A 449 -22.04 -27.89 -14.93
CA VAL A 449 -22.82 -27.08 -13.97
C VAL A 449 -22.18 -27.25 -12.61
N ARG A 450 -22.02 -26.15 -11.87
CA ARG A 450 -21.42 -26.15 -10.56
C ARG A 450 -22.18 -25.25 -9.58
N GLY A 451 -22.12 -25.62 -8.32
CA GLY A 451 -22.64 -24.80 -7.23
C GLY A 451 -21.71 -24.84 -6.04
N SER A 452 -21.62 -23.74 -5.32
CA SER A 452 -20.86 -23.68 -4.08
C SER A 452 -21.58 -22.85 -3.02
N TRP A 453 -21.32 -23.22 -1.77
CA TRP A 453 -21.69 -22.48 -0.57
C TRP A 453 -20.51 -22.51 0.38
N GLY A 454 -20.23 -21.36 1.01
CA GLY A 454 -19.18 -21.35 2.00
C GLY A 454 -19.18 -20.08 2.85
N GLN A 455 -18.45 -20.17 3.96
CA GLN A 455 -18.24 -19.08 4.89
C GLN A 455 -16.76 -18.72 4.94
N LEU A 456 -16.49 -17.42 5.01
CA LEU A 456 -15.15 -16.86 5.17
C LEU A 456 -15.17 -15.88 6.34
N GLY A 457 -14.16 -15.99 7.21
CA GLY A 457 -13.97 -15.06 8.32
C GLY A 457 -13.20 -13.82 7.90
N ASN A 458 -13.40 -12.73 8.62
CA ASN A 458 -12.55 -11.56 8.59
C ASN A 458 -12.29 -11.07 10.01
N GLN A 459 -11.04 -10.71 10.30
CA GLN A 459 -10.57 -10.20 11.60
C GLN A 459 -9.87 -8.83 11.45
N ASN A 460 -10.11 -8.12 10.36
CA ASN A 460 -9.44 -6.85 10.09
C ASN A 460 -9.93 -5.75 11.04
N ILE A 461 -9.39 -5.77 12.24
CA ILE A 461 -9.67 -4.86 13.35
C ILE A 461 -8.34 -4.51 14.03
N GLY A 462 -8.32 -3.41 14.76
CA GLY A 462 -7.17 -3.03 15.61
C GLY A 462 -6.74 -4.16 16.57
N ASN A 463 -5.57 -3.99 17.19
CA ASN A 463 -5.07 -4.99 18.12
C ASN A 463 -5.74 -4.83 19.48
N TYR A 464 -6.27 -5.92 20.03
CA TYR A 464 -6.84 -6.00 21.38
C TYR A 464 -7.95 -4.99 21.72
N PRO A 465 -8.94 -4.73 20.82
CA PRO A 465 -9.98 -3.72 21.05
C PRO A 465 -10.95 -4.09 22.18
N TYR A 466 -10.77 -5.25 22.79
CA TYR A 466 -11.51 -5.72 23.97
C TYR A 466 -10.89 -5.30 25.30
N GLN A 467 -9.71 -4.67 25.27
CA GLN A 467 -9.01 -4.21 26.46
C GLN A 467 -9.23 -2.72 26.68
N ASP A 468 -9.49 -2.34 27.91
CA ASP A 468 -9.48 -0.95 28.33
C ASP A 468 -8.03 -0.45 28.37
N VAL A 469 -7.73 0.56 27.56
CA VAL A 469 -6.41 1.18 27.48
C VAL A 469 -6.50 2.59 28.04
N LEU A 470 -5.57 2.91 28.94
CA LEU A 470 -5.42 4.23 29.52
C LEU A 470 -4.30 4.98 28.79
N ASN A 471 -4.61 6.16 28.29
CA ASN A 471 -3.65 7.05 27.67
C ASN A 471 -3.26 8.22 28.59
N ALA A 472 -2.01 8.66 28.50
CA ALA A 472 -1.54 9.80 29.25
C ALA A 472 -2.23 11.08 28.75
N THR A 473 -2.81 11.84 29.65
CA THR A 473 -3.46 13.11 29.38
C THR A 473 -3.01 14.18 30.34
N LYS A 474 -3.30 15.44 30.03
CA LYS A 474 -3.02 16.58 30.91
C LYS A 474 -4.33 17.23 31.29
N TYR A 475 -4.50 17.53 32.57
CA TYR A 475 -5.64 18.25 33.11
C TYR A 475 -5.19 19.45 33.93
N ASN A 476 -5.95 20.54 33.87
CA ASN A 476 -5.64 21.75 34.60
C ASN A 476 -6.47 21.79 35.91
N PHE A 477 -5.80 21.64 37.05
CA PHE A 477 -6.39 21.80 38.37
C PHE A 477 -5.98 23.16 38.95
N GLY A 478 -6.92 24.12 38.99
CA GLY A 478 -6.69 25.40 39.59
C GLY A 478 -5.53 26.22 38.97
N GLY A 479 -5.28 26.11 37.67
CA GLY A 479 -4.18 26.77 36.97
C GLY A 479 -2.89 25.93 36.89
N VAL A 480 -2.84 24.75 37.52
CA VAL A 480 -1.68 23.85 37.47
C VAL A 480 -1.98 22.70 36.51
N VAL A 481 -1.17 22.55 35.46
CA VAL A 481 -1.26 21.44 34.52
C VAL A 481 -0.66 20.19 35.16
N THR A 482 -1.51 19.21 35.42
CA THR A 482 -1.14 17.93 36.06
C THR A 482 -1.31 16.80 35.04
N GLN A 483 -0.36 15.86 35.03
CA GLN A 483 -0.41 14.69 34.19
C GLN A 483 -1.31 13.62 34.83
N GLY A 484 -2.17 13.01 34.05
CA GLY A 484 -3.08 11.94 34.46
C GLY A 484 -3.24 10.87 33.39
N LEU A 485 -4.15 9.95 33.62
CA LEU A 485 -4.52 8.91 32.68
C LEU A 485 -6.02 9.01 32.39
N THR A 486 -6.39 8.81 31.15
CA THR A 486 -7.80 8.73 30.72
C THR A 486 -8.01 7.55 29.79
N GLN A 487 -9.23 7.06 29.75
CA GLN A 487 -9.67 6.10 28.74
C GLN A 487 -10.18 6.92 27.54
N ASP A 488 -9.48 6.81 26.40
CA ASP A 488 -9.84 7.58 25.20
C ASP A 488 -10.77 6.81 24.25
N ALA A 489 -10.82 5.48 24.37
CA ALA A 489 -11.65 4.62 23.54
C ALA A 489 -12.44 3.61 24.38
N LEU A 490 -13.66 3.29 23.96
CA LEU A 490 -14.46 2.26 24.59
C LEU A 490 -13.96 0.88 24.14
N SER A 491 -13.66 0.01 25.10
CA SER A 491 -13.40 -1.40 24.81
C SER A 491 -14.71 -2.14 24.50
N ASN A 492 -14.61 -3.18 23.68
CA ASN A 492 -15.74 -4.06 23.41
C ASN A 492 -15.33 -5.54 23.51
N PRO A 493 -15.57 -6.21 24.67
CA PRO A 493 -15.24 -7.61 24.85
C PRO A 493 -16.10 -8.58 24.03
N GLU A 494 -17.22 -8.11 23.47
CA GLU A 494 -18.14 -8.91 22.66
C GLU A 494 -17.76 -8.95 21.17
N ILE A 495 -16.71 -8.26 20.76
CA ILE A 495 -16.20 -8.32 19.38
C ILE A 495 -15.88 -9.76 19.01
N LYS A 496 -16.37 -10.18 17.86
CA LYS A 496 -16.18 -11.51 17.29
C LYS A 496 -15.83 -11.42 15.81
N TRP A 497 -15.59 -12.55 15.18
CA TRP A 497 -15.31 -12.66 13.77
C TRP A 497 -16.44 -12.08 12.89
N GLU A 498 -16.11 -11.23 11.96
CA GLU A 498 -16.97 -10.90 10.83
C GLU A 498 -17.05 -12.12 9.92
N THR A 499 -18.25 -12.48 9.47
CA THR A 499 -18.48 -13.67 8.66
C THR A 499 -19.17 -13.31 7.36
N THR A 500 -18.52 -13.62 6.23
CA THR A 500 -19.10 -13.51 4.89
C THR A 500 -19.54 -14.88 4.41
N THR A 501 -20.83 -15.05 4.15
CA THR A 501 -21.41 -16.23 3.51
C THR A 501 -21.57 -15.96 2.02
N ALA A 502 -21.03 -16.84 1.18
CA ALA A 502 -21.17 -16.78 -0.26
C ALA A 502 -21.87 -18.02 -0.81
N VAL A 503 -22.78 -17.80 -1.75
CA VAL A 503 -23.42 -18.83 -2.58
C VAL A 503 -23.10 -18.50 -4.02
N ASP A 504 -22.69 -19.51 -4.79
CA ASP A 504 -22.34 -19.36 -6.20
C ASP A 504 -22.92 -20.50 -7.02
N PHE A 505 -23.45 -20.18 -8.20
CA PHE A 505 -23.88 -21.12 -9.22
C PHE A 505 -23.25 -20.75 -10.55
N GLY A 506 -22.58 -21.71 -11.20
CA GLY A 506 -21.89 -21.48 -12.45
C GLY A 506 -22.20 -22.53 -13.50
N VAL A 507 -22.12 -22.09 -14.75
CA VAL A 507 -22.17 -22.95 -15.93
C VAL A 507 -20.96 -22.66 -16.78
N ASP A 508 -20.11 -23.69 -16.99
CA ASP A 508 -18.97 -23.63 -17.89
C ASP A 508 -19.31 -24.38 -19.18
N PHE A 509 -19.09 -23.73 -20.31
CA PHE A 509 -19.37 -24.33 -21.62
C PHE A 509 -18.19 -24.21 -22.58
N GLY A 510 -18.07 -25.20 -23.44
CA GLY A 510 -17.12 -25.21 -24.57
C GLY A 510 -17.82 -25.81 -25.79
N LEU A 511 -17.75 -25.13 -26.91
CA LEU A 511 -18.43 -25.50 -28.16
C LEU A 511 -17.41 -25.61 -29.30
N PHE A 512 -17.71 -26.45 -30.31
CA PHE A 512 -16.95 -26.56 -31.54
C PHE A 512 -15.45 -26.84 -31.31
N ASN A 513 -15.13 -27.91 -30.56
CA ASN A 513 -13.75 -28.23 -30.11
C ASN A 513 -13.10 -27.08 -29.33
N ASN A 514 -13.86 -26.47 -28.41
CA ASN A 514 -13.46 -25.34 -27.58
C ASN A 514 -13.05 -24.08 -28.38
N LYS A 515 -13.52 -23.91 -29.63
CA LYS A 515 -13.35 -22.66 -30.36
C LYS A 515 -14.14 -21.50 -29.75
N LEU A 516 -15.28 -21.80 -29.17
CA LEU A 516 -16.07 -20.90 -28.34
C LEU A 516 -16.21 -21.49 -26.95
N PHE A 517 -15.72 -20.80 -25.94
CA PHE A 517 -15.83 -21.23 -24.54
C PHE A 517 -16.07 -20.03 -23.62
N GLY A 518 -16.69 -20.31 -22.48
CA GLY A 518 -16.96 -19.28 -21.48
C GLY A 518 -17.54 -19.86 -20.21
N SER A 519 -17.73 -18.98 -19.23
CA SER A 519 -18.44 -19.27 -17.99
C SER A 519 -19.46 -18.18 -17.67
N ILE A 520 -20.57 -18.58 -17.07
CA ILE A 520 -21.61 -17.71 -16.55
C ILE A 520 -21.78 -18.03 -15.08
N ASP A 521 -21.58 -17.04 -14.23
CA ASP A 521 -21.65 -17.18 -12.78
C ASP A 521 -22.72 -16.25 -12.21
N TRP A 522 -23.54 -16.80 -11.32
CA TRP A 522 -24.41 -16.04 -10.43
C TRP A 522 -23.96 -16.24 -9.00
N TYR A 523 -23.79 -15.15 -8.26
CA TYR A 523 -23.37 -15.23 -6.87
C TYR A 523 -24.13 -14.28 -5.96
N LYS A 524 -24.25 -14.66 -4.69
CA LYS A 524 -24.77 -13.81 -3.62
C LYS A 524 -23.83 -13.88 -2.42
N LYS A 525 -23.35 -12.71 -1.96
CA LYS A 525 -22.55 -12.57 -0.73
C LYS A 525 -23.35 -11.83 0.33
N THR A 526 -23.30 -12.31 1.56
CA THR A 526 -23.93 -11.68 2.73
C THR A 526 -22.91 -11.65 3.86
N THR A 527 -22.60 -10.46 4.37
CA THR A 527 -21.68 -10.28 5.49
C THR A 527 -22.45 -9.95 6.75
N LYS A 528 -22.12 -10.62 7.86
CA LYS A 528 -22.66 -10.42 9.20
C LYS A 528 -21.56 -10.05 10.17
N ASP A 529 -21.96 -9.40 11.28
CA ASP A 529 -21.04 -9.00 12.36
C ASP A 529 -19.89 -8.12 11.84
N ILE A 530 -20.22 -7.15 10.99
CA ILE A 530 -19.27 -6.28 10.30
C ILE A 530 -18.43 -5.50 11.31
N LEU A 531 -17.10 -5.63 11.16
CA LEU A 531 -16.12 -4.94 11.99
C LEU A 531 -15.89 -3.52 11.45
N ARG A 532 -16.27 -2.51 12.22
CA ARG A 532 -16.04 -1.09 11.90
C ARG A 532 -15.90 -0.27 13.17
N GLU A 533 -15.16 0.81 13.08
CA GLU A 533 -15.14 1.83 14.12
C GLU A 533 -16.47 2.61 14.11
N LEU A 534 -17.05 2.80 15.30
CA LEU A 534 -18.23 3.61 15.48
C LEU A 534 -17.81 4.96 16.06
N GLN A 535 -18.25 6.04 15.43
CA GLN A 535 -18.11 7.36 16.02
C GLN A 535 -19.03 7.47 17.23
N VAL A 536 -18.44 7.71 18.37
CA VAL A 536 -19.16 7.91 19.62
C VAL A 536 -19.51 9.39 19.76
N PRO A 537 -20.73 9.75 20.21
CA PRO A 537 -21.07 11.15 20.46
C PRO A 537 -20.09 11.81 21.44
N THR A 538 -19.62 13.01 21.12
CA THR A 538 -18.57 13.71 21.88
C THR A 538 -18.90 13.97 23.35
N HIS A 539 -20.19 14.01 23.71
CA HIS A 539 -20.62 14.21 25.10
C HIS A 539 -20.33 13.02 26.03
N ILE A 540 -19.99 11.85 25.46
CA ILE A 540 -19.57 10.67 26.26
C ILE A 540 -18.13 10.85 26.76
N GLY A 541 -17.33 11.74 26.16
CA GLY A 541 -15.97 12.06 26.61
C GLY A 541 -14.91 11.05 26.16
N VAL A 542 -15.26 10.12 25.27
CA VAL A 542 -14.34 9.18 24.61
C VAL A 542 -14.56 9.22 23.10
N SER A 543 -13.56 8.84 22.32
CA SER A 543 -13.57 8.87 20.85
C SER A 543 -13.67 7.46 20.24
#